data_cb6563df0694bb162c134f935d5cf490
#
_entry.id   cb6563df0694bb162c134f935d5cf490
#
_cell.length_a   1.000
_cell.length_b   1.000
_cell.length_c   1.000
_cell.angle_alpha   90.00
_cell.angle_beta   90.00
_cell.angle_gamma   90.00
#
_symmetry.space_group_name_H-M   'P 1'
#
loop_
_entity.id
_entity.type
_entity.pdbx_description
1 polymer ?
#
loop_
_entity_poly.entity_id
_entity_poly.type
_entity_poly.pdbx_seq_one_letter_code
_entity_poly.pdbx_strand_id
1 'polypeptide(L)'
;MTALINDSYVESFGELSGDDFHLPRAGVTANTVHRTHDRDVFVTSVRVVGPSHFEARAELPAAHSFYGPVGDRHDPLLVLETVREAIFAVGHGSYDIPRDTSFIARGKEFEFYPAGLRADGDPVELVIDITATDIKRRRGVMSAARFTAICFRDGEPVGTAAYDASFAPAPVYRRLRGEYKEAKPALAVDVPPVHPSRVGRTDEVDVLLAETDEAWYLRVDPSHPVIFDHVIDHVPGNAAVEAGRQAAYLKIGRPDAVLTSGGMSFIRYIEFDAPCEVVAVQTDAASDGRRRVAVAFLQNGELSAEGVFELLLPPAADA
;
A
#
# COMPACT_ATOMS: atom_id res chain seq x y z
N MET A 1 -12.63 3.82 15.40
CA MET A 1 -11.53 3.31 16.21
C MET A 1 -10.50 4.42 16.31
N THR A 2 -10.80 5.41 17.14
CA THR A 2 -10.07 6.69 17.30
C THR A 2 -9.22 6.61 18.57
N ALA A 3 -8.18 5.81 18.55
CA ALA A 3 -7.35 5.61 19.76
C ALA A 3 -5.89 5.23 19.45
N LEU A 4 -5.21 5.97 18.59
CA LEU A 4 -3.75 5.80 18.43
C LEU A 4 -2.96 7.12 18.54
N ILE A 5 -3.63 8.24 18.74
CA ILE A 5 -2.95 9.50 19.05
C ILE A 5 -3.32 9.87 20.47
N ASN A 6 -2.46 9.49 21.42
CA ASN A 6 -2.55 9.98 22.79
C ASN A 6 -1.72 11.27 22.86
N ASP A 7 -2.25 12.34 23.47
CA ASP A 7 -1.62 13.67 23.62
C ASP A 7 -0.18 13.64 24.19
N SER A 8 0.24 12.51 24.78
CA SER A 8 1.61 12.30 25.26
C SER A 8 2.64 12.06 24.15
N TYR A 9 2.23 11.85 22.88
CA TYR A 9 3.15 11.63 21.78
C TYR A 9 3.72 12.93 21.18
N VAL A 10 2.98 14.02 21.30
CA VAL A 10 3.42 15.33 20.75
C VAL A 10 4.53 15.97 21.58
N GLU A 11 4.66 15.64 22.86
CA GLU A 11 5.68 16.22 23.74
C GLU A 11 7.06 15.51 23.67
N SER A 12 7.20 14.39 23.01
CA SER A 12 8.48 13.64 22.95
C SER A 12 9.42 14.05 21.82
N PHE A 13 9.06 15.00 20.98
CA PHE A 13 9.94 15.52 19.92
C PHE A 13 10.84 16.69 20.36
N GLY A 14 11.08 16.85 21.68
CA GLY A 14 12.08 17.76 22.21
C GLY A 14 13.49 17.28 21.83
N GLU A 15 14.19 18.11 21.04
CA GLU A 15 15.64 18.16 20.82
C GLU A 15 16.42 16.86 21.10
N LEU A 16 16.34 15.90 20.17
CA LEU A 16 17.34 14.85 20.07
C LEU A 16 18.52 15.41 19.29
N SER A 17 19.56 15.84 20.00
CA SER A 17 20.85 16.23 19.45
C SER A 17 21.40 15.07 18.62
N GLY A 18 21.77 15.38 17.34
CA GLY A 18 22.36 14.42 16.44
C GLY A 18 23.60 13.78 17.01
N ASP A 19 23.79 12.51 16.72
CA ASP A 19 25.03 11.80 16.42
C ASP A 19 25.06 10.32 16.77
N ASP A 20 23.98 9.69 17.23
CA ASP A 20 24.03 8.27 17.57
C ASP A 20 23.08 7.41 16.72
N PHE A 21 23.69 6.53 15.93
CA PHE A 21 23.10 5.46 15.11
C PHE A 21 22.42 5.86 13.79
N HIS A 22 23.21 6.40 12.89
CA HIS A 22 22.85 6.43 11.46
C HIS A 22 23.16 5.07 10.82
N LEU A 23 22.17 4.42 10.20
CA LEU A 23 22.48 3.71 8.98
C LEU A 23 23.05 4.78 8.02
N PRO A 24 24.27 4.62 7.50
CA PRO A 24 24.84 5.65 6.65
C PRO A 24 23.90 5.94 5.51
N ARG A 25 23.85 7.20 5.03
CA ARG A 25 23.18 7.64 3.80
C ARG A 25 23.57 6.84 2.52
N ALA A 26 24.33 5.78 2.67
CA ALA A 26 24.65 4.78 1.66
C ALA A 26 23.41 3.90 1.44
N GLY A 27 22.36 4.53 1.01
CA GLY A 27 21.51 4.02 0.03
C GLY A 27 20.36 3.16 0.45
N VAL A 28 19.20 3.78 0.70
CA VAL A 28 17.96 3.12 0.25
C VAL A 28 18.03 3.13 -1.28
N THR A 29 18.16 1.97 -1.89
CA THR A 29 18.22 1.77 -3.35
C THR A 29 17.01 0.96 -3.78
N ALA A 30 16.71 0.93 -5.07
CA ALA A 30 15.65 0.09 -5.63
C ALA A 30 15.72 -1.35 -5.10
N ASN A 31 16.92 -1.94 -5.08
CA ASN A 31 17.11 -3.30 -4.55
C ASN A 31 16.80 -3.42 -3.04
N THR A 32 16.92 -2.33 -2.27
CA THR A 32 16.58 -2.33 -0.83
C THR A 32 15.07 -2.43 -0.60
N VAL A 33 14.30 -1.85 -1.48
CA VAL A 33 12.84 -1.74 -1.37
C VAL A 33 12.09 -2.64 -2.34
N HIS A 34 12.82 -3.57 -2.98
CA HIS A 34 12.30 -4.50 -3.98
C HIS A 34 11.64 -3.78 -5.17
N ARG A 35 12.34 -2.76 -5.69
CA ARG A 35 12.02 -2.05 -6.92
C ARG A 35 13.08 -2.31 -7.97
N THR A 36 12.74 -2.08 -9.24
CA THR A 36 13.69 -2.25 -10.36
C THR A 36 14.46 -0.96 -10.64
N HIS A 37 13.83 0.19 -10.42
CA HIS A 37 14.39 1.49 -10.78
C HIS A 37 14.45 2.45 -9.58
N ASP A 38 15.58 3.12 -9.38
CA ASP A 38 15.78 4.09 -8.29
C ASP A 38 14.84 5.31 -8.39
N ARG A 39 14.36 5.67 -9.57
CA ARG A 39 13.37 6.74 -9.76
C ARG A 39 12.01 6.45 -9.12
N ASP A 40 11.73 5.16 -8.85
CA ASP A 40 10.48 4.70 -8.25
C ASP A 40 10.68 4.37 -6.74
N VAL A 41 11.78 4.90 -6.16
CA VAL A 41 12.11 4.78 -4.72
C VAL A 41 11.86 6.13 -4.06
N PHE A 42 10.96 6.15 -3.10
CA PHE A 42 10.56 7.38 -2.40
C PHE A 42 11.31 7.58 -1.08
N VAL A 43 11.70 6.49 -0.41
CA VAL A 43 12.44 6.54 0.85
C VAL A 43 13.89 6.93 0.61
N THR A 44 14.33 8.00 1.25
CA THR A 44 15.69 8.55 1.10
C THR A 44 16.65 8.07 2.18
N SER A 45 16.15 7.83 3.39
CA SER A 45 16.97 7.34 4.51
C SER A 45 16.12 6.67 5.58
N VAL A 46 16.77 5.82 6.38
CA VAL A 46 16.20 5.20 7.58
C VAL A 46 17.23 5.31 8.71
N ARG A 47 16.77 5.64 9.93
CA ARG A 47 17.60 5.62 11.14
C ARG A 47 16.91 4.85 12.26
N VAL A 48 17.70 4.25 13.14
CA VAL A 48 17.23 3.63 14.37
C VAL A 48 17.06 4.72 15.42
N VAL A 49 15.90 4.81 16.04
CA VAL A 49 15.58 5.78 17.11
C VAL A 49 15.58 5.08 18.45
N GLY A 50 15.22 3.80 18.47
CA GLY A 50 15.17 3.01 19.69
C GLY A 50 14.98 1.52 19.42
N PRO A 51 14.84 0.70 20.44
CA PRO A 51 14.53 -0.72 20.27
C PRO A 51 13.23 -0.89 19.46
N SER A 52 13.31 -1.45 18.26
CA SER A 52 12.17 -1.64 17.35
C SER A 52 11.44 -0.34 16.93
N HIS A 53 12.13 0.79 17.04
CA HIS A 53 11.64 2.12 16.70
C HIS A 53 12.58 2.78 15.70
N PHE A 54 12.03 3.28 14.59
CA PHE A 54 12.77 3.76 13.43
C PHE A 54 12.13 5.05 12.90
N GLU A 55 12.94 5.91 12.32
CA GLU A 55 12.50 7.05 11.55
C GLU A 55 12.97 6.86 10.10
N ALA A 56 12.06 6.96 9.15
CA ALA A 56 12.39 7.06 7.75
C ALA A 56 12.10 8.47 7.22
N ARG A 57 12.91 8.92 6.26
CA ARG A 57 12.63 10.11 5.47
C ARG A 57 12.34 9.71 4.05
N ALA A 58 11.41 10.39 3.43
CA ALA A 58 10.99 10.12 2.07
C ALA A 58 10.68 11.42 1.34
N GLU A 59 10.75 11.37 0.02
CA GLU A 59 10.34 12.47 -0.86
C GLU A 59 9.24 11.94 -1.80
N LEU A 60 8.04 12.49 -1.67
CA LEU A 60 6.96 12.24 -2.63
C LEU A 60 7.16 13.11 -3.84
N PRO A 61 7.19 12.56 -5.06
CA PRO A 61 7.34 13.35 -6.28
C PRO A 61 6.10 14.23 -6.50
N ALA A 62 6.29 15.41 -7.10
CA ALA A 62 5.19 16.29 -7.51
C ALA A 62 4.20 15.59 -8.47
N ALA A 63 4.68 14.66 -9.28
CA ALA A 63 3.86 13.83 -10.17
C ALA A 63 4.47 12.43 -10.29
N HIS A 64 3.61 11.42 -10.41
CA HIS A 64 4.00 10.03 -10.63
C HIS A 64 3.06 9.41 -11.67
N SER A 65 3.57 8.56 -12.55
CA SER A 65 2.80 8.00 -13.67
C SER A 65 1.56 7.20 -13.22
N PHE A 66 1.65 6.51 -12.11
CA PHE A 66 0.55 5.69 -11.55
C PHE A 66 -0.12 6.32 -10.33
N TYR A 67 0.67 6.86 -9.39
CA TYR A 67 0.16 7.47 -8.15
C TYR A 67 -0.09 8.98 -8.26
N GLY A 68 -0.19 9.51 -9.40
CA GLY A 68 -0.48 10.78 -9.82
C GLY A 68 -0.53 11.98 -9.26
N PRO A 69 -0.80 13.17 -9.12
CA PRO A 69 -1.75 13.65 -8.11
C PRO A 69 -3.21 13.37 -8.51
N VAL A 70 -4.07 13.24 -7.49
CA VAL A 70 -5.52 13.15 -7.65
C VAL A 70 -6.13 14.51 -7.29
N GLY A 71 -6.51 15.27 -8.30
CA GLY A 71 -6.93 16.67 -8.12
C GLY A 71 -5.78 17.51 -7.56
N ASP A 72 -6.00 18.13 -6.40
CA ASP A 72 -5.03 18.98 -5.68
C ASP A 72 -4.27 18.22 -4.58
N ARG A 73 -4.25 16.86 -4.62
CA ARG A 73 -3.67 16.03 -3.56
C ARG A 73 -2.78 14.94 -4.09
N HIS A 74 -1.75 14.62 -3.33
CA HIS A 74 -1.02 13.37 -3.51
C HIS A 74 -1.97 12.18 -3.30
N ASP A 75 -1.80 11.14 -4.10
CA ASP A 75 -2.58 9.91 -3.95
C ASP A 75 -2.26 9.26 -2.57
N PRO A 76 -3.26 8.96 -1.73
CA PRO A 76 -3.05 8.26 -0.48
C PRO A 76 -2.28 6.94 -0.63
N LEU A 77 -2.44 6.24 -1.75
CA LEU A 77 -1.72 5.00 -2.00
C LEU A 77 -0.24 5.21 -2.34
N LEU A 78 0.18 6.42 -2.76
CA LEU A 78 1.59 6.78 -2.85
C LEU A 78 2.23 6.79 -1.45
N VAL A 79 1.54 7.39 -0.46
CA VAL A 79 2.03 7.38 0.94
C VAL A 79 2.07 5.96 1.49
N LEU A 80 1.06 5.14 1.20
CA LEU A 80 1.03 3.73 1.62
C LEU A 80 2.20 2.93 1.01
N GLU A 81 2.53 3.18 -0.26
CA GLU A 81 3.69 2.58 -0.93
C GLU A 81 5.00 3.03 -0.29
N THR A 82 5.12 4.32 0.02
CA THR A 82 6.29 4.87 0.70
C THR A 82 6.52 4.21 2.07
N VAL A 83 5.45 3.98 2.84
CA VAL A 83 5.53 3.23 4.10
C VAL A 83 5.98 1.78 3.86
N ARG A 84 5.51 1.11 2.80
CA ARG A 84 5.97 -0.24 2.43
C ARG A 84 7.49 -0.26 2.18
N GLU A 85 7.99 0.70 1.42
CA GLU A 85 9.44 0.83 1.15
C GLU A 85 10.24 1.04 2.44
N ALA A 86 9.75 1.91 3.34
CA ALA A 86 10.38 2.15 4.62
C ALA A 86 10.45 0.86 5.47
N ILE A 87 9.38 0.05 5.49
CA ILE A 87 9.36 -1.25 6.18
C ILE A 87 10.38 -2.22 5.57
N PHE A 88 10.54 -2.24 4.25
CA PHE A 88 11.56 -3.08 3.60
C PHE A 88 12.96 -2.63 3.96
N ALA A 89 13.22 -1.32 3.94
CA ALA A 89 14.51 -0.76 4.35
C ALA A 89 14.83 -1.06 5.82
N VAL A 90 13.86 -0.95 6.72
CA VAL A 90 13.98 -1.37 8.12
C VAL A 90 14.27 -2.86 8.24
N GLY A 91 13.53 -3.69 7.51
CA GLY A 91 13.67 -5.14 7.53
C GLY A 91 15.08 -5.59 7.13
N HIS A 92 15.59 -5.08 6.03
CA HIS A 92 16.92 -5.42 5.54
C HIS A 92 18.05 -4.77 6.33
N GLY A 93 17.88 -3.49 6.69
CA GLY A 93 18.93 -2.70 7.32
C GLY A 93 19.06 -2.88 8.83
N SER A 94 17.95 -3.11 9.55
CA SER A 94 17.95 -3.15 11.02
C SER A 94 17.66 -4.54 11.59
N TYR A 95 17.01 -5.40 10.84
CA TYR A 95 16.71 -6.76 11.26
C TYR A 95 17.50 -7.83 10.49
N ASP A 96 18.44 -7.43 9.64
CA ASP A 96 19.29 -8.32 8.85
C ASP A 96 18.51 -9.38 8.06
N ILE A 97 17.29 -9.02 7.61
CA ILE A 97 16.51 -9.92 6.76
C ILE A 97 17.24 -10.03 5.41
N PRO A 98 17.62 -11.26 4.96
CA PRO A 98 18.30 -11.43 3.69
C PRO A 98 17.48 -10.87 2.50
N ARG A 99 18.19 -10.34 1.49
CA ARG A 99 17.57 -9.71 0.30
C ARG A 99 16.72 -10.67 -0.55
N ASP A 100 17.01 -11.95 -0.51
CA ASP A 100 16.25 -13.00 -1.18
C ASP A 100 15.03 -13.50 -0.41
N THR A 101 14.73 -12.88 0.75
CA THR A 101 13.57 -13.21 1.57
C THR A 101 12.32 -12.56 0.99
N SER A 102 11.27 -13.36 0.80
CA SER A 102 9.96 -12.84 0.40
C SER A 102 9.23 -12.21 1.57
N PHE A 103 8.81 -10.97 1.39
CA PHE A 103 7.94 -10.23 2.31
C PHE A 103 6.49 -10.51 1.94
N ILE A 104 5.78 -11.23 2.78
CA ILE A 104 4.41 -11.68 2.54
C ILE A 104 3.47 -10.81 3.37
N ALA A 105 2.70 -9.95 2.72
CA ALA A 105 1.66 -9.17 3.38
C ALA A 105 0.54 -10.10 3.89
N ARG A 106 0.13 -9.92 5.14
CA ARG A 106 -1.02 -10.59 5.76
C ARG A 106 -2.18 -9.64 5.95
N GLY A 107 -1.87 -8.38 6.20
CA GLY A 107 -2.84 -7.31 6.36
C GLY A 107 -2.19 -5.96 6.16
N LYS A 108 -3.01 -5.01 5.77
CA LYS A 108 -2.67 -3.59 5.69
C LYS A 108 -3.85 -2.80 6.21
N GLU A 109 -3.57 -1.76 6.97
CA GLU A 109 -4.55 -0.77 7.43
C GLU A 109 -3.95 0.61 7.22
N PHE A 110 -4.76 1.59 6.88
CA PHE A 110 -4.29 2.97 6.72
C PHE A 110 -5.42 3.97 6.95
N GLU A 111 -5.04 5.15 7.40
CA GLU A 111 -5.90 6.33 7.49
C GLU A 111 -5.06 7.55 7.15
N PHE A 112 -5.49 8.34 6.17
CA PHE A 112 -4.80 9.55 5.73
C PHE A 112 -5.72 10.76 5.81
N TYR A 113 -5.15 11.90 6.20
CA TYR A 113 -5.86 13.14 6.37
C TYR A 113 -5.76 13.99 5.10
N PRO A 114 -6.86 14.23 4.37
CA PRO A 114 -6.81 14.92 3.08
C PRO A 114 -6.11 16.28 3.10
N ALA A 115 -6.19 17.00 4.23
CA ALA A 115 -5.52 18.30 4.38
C ALA A 115 -3.99 18.19 4.32
N GLY A 116 -3.41 17.11 4.87
CA GLY A 116 -1.97 16.85 4.86
C GLY A 116 -1.43 16.37 3.51
N LEU A 117 -2.32 15.91 2.62
CA LEU A 117 -1.95 15.36 1.31
C LEU A 117 -1.95 16.41 0.18
N ARG A 118 -2.07 17.71 0.46
CA ARG A 118 -2.06 18.73 -0.58
C ARG A 118 -0.81 18.64 -1.48
N ALA A 119 -1.03 18.67 -2.79
CA ALA A 119 0.00 18.69 -3.81
C ALA A 119 0.11 20.10 -4.38
N ASP A 120 1.17 20.80 -4.02
CA ASP A 120 1.39 22.20 -4.41
C ASP A 120 2.27 22.33 -5.66
N GLY A 121 2.53 21.22 -6.37
CA GLY A 121 3.32 21.16 -7.59
C GLY A 121 4.83 20.90 -7.37
N ASP A 122 5.28 20.91 -6.12
CA ASP A 122 6.66 20.59 -5.72
C ASP A 122 6.72 19.22 -5.04
N PRO A 123 7.89 18.56 -5.01
CA PRO A 123 8.11 17.37 -4.19
C PRO A 123 7.89 17.68 -2.70
N VAL A 124 7.37 16.67 -1.97
CA VAL A 124 7.03 16.82 -0.56
C VAL A 124 7.87 15.88 0.28
N GLU A 125 8.55 16.42 1.29
CA GLU A 125 9.24 15.61 2.28
C GLU A 125 8.26 15.02 3.30
N LEU A 126 8.42 13.74 3.58
CA LEU A 126 7.74 13.03 4.66
C LEU A 126 8.75 12.51 5.68
N VAL A 127 8.37 12.59 6.94
CA VAL A 127 9.00 11.86 8.04
C VAL A 127 8.04 10.75 8.46
N ILE A 128 8.53 9.51 8.54
CA ILE A 128 7.74 8.33 8.87
C ILE A 128 8.30 7.73 10.14
N ASP A 129 7.54 7.81 11.21
CA ASP A 129 7.84 7.16 12.49
C ASP A 129 7.32 5.72 12.44
N ILE A 130 8.19 4.74 12.61
CA ILE A 130 7.87 3.32 12.45
C ILE A 130 8.18 2.55 13.71
N THR A 131 7.20 1.80 14.21
CA THR A 131 7.39 0.87 15.33
C THR A 131 7.10 -0.56 14.86
N ALA A 132 8.00 -1.48 15.20
CA ALA A 132 7.81 -2.92 14.97
C ALA A 132 7.38 -3.61 16.26
N THR A 133 6.26 -4.33 16.21
CA THR A 133 5.68 -5.10 17.32
C THR A 133 5.41 -6.55 16.91
N ASP A 134 4.98 -7.37 17.84
CA ASP A 134 4.62 -8.79 17.60
C ASP A 134 5.71 -9.58 16.85
N ILE A 135 6.97 -9.22 17.11
CA ILE A 135 8.12 -9.78 16.41
C ILE A 135 8.26 -11.26 16.73
N LYS A 136 8.09 -12.09 15.70
CA LYS A 136 8.34 -13.53 15.79
C LYS A 136 9.68 -13.85 15.13
N ARG A 137 10.43 -14.75 15.76
CA ARG A 137 11.74 -15.21 15.26
C ARG A 137 11.75 -16.72 15.07
N ARG A 138 12.41 -17.16 14.03
CA ARG A 138 12.73 -18.58 13.82
C ARG A 138 14.24 -18.71 13.59
N ARG A 139 14.91 -19.51 14.43
CA ARG A 139 16.38 -19.68 14.40
C ARG A 139 17.14 -18.34 14.44
N GLY A 140 16.65 -17.39 15.26
CA GLY A 140 17.25 -16.07 15.41
C GLY A 140 16.83 -15.03 14.39
N VAL A 141 16.31 -15.43 13.23
CA VAL A 141 15.88 -14.50 12.16
C VAL A 141 14.41 -14.13 12.33
N MET A 142 14.07 -12.87 12.06
CA MET A 142 12.69 -12.40 12.04
C MET A 142 11.86 -13.18 11.02
N SER A 143 10.72 -13.71 11.44
CA SER A 143 9.82 -14.51 10.57
C SER A 143 8.44 -13.89 10.42
N ALA A 144 8.04 -12.98 11.31
CA ALA A 144 6.85 -12.15 11.19
C ALA A 144 6.97 -10.94 12.12
N ALA A 145 6.28 -9.86 11.79
CA ALA A 145 6.10 -8.70 12.64
C ALA A 145 4.86 -7.91 12.20
N ARG A 146 4.35 -7.07 13.11
CA ARG A 146 3.46 -5.96 12.81
C ARG A 146 4.29 -4.68 12.81
N PHE A 147 4.16 -3.87 11.77
CA PHE A 147 4.73 -2.53 11.68
C PHE A 147 3.59 -1.53 11.72
N THR A 148 3.74 -0.52 12.58
CA THR A 148 2.86 0.66 12.60
C THR A 148 3.68 1.87 12.20
N ALA A 149 3.10 2.76 11.41
CA ALA A 149 3.75 3.96 10.94
C ALA A 149 2.84 5.18 11.15
N ILE A 150 3.44 6.30 11.56
CA ILE A 150 2.81 7.62 11.55
C ILE A 150 3.60 8.47 10.56
N CYS A 151 2.91 9.06 9.59
CA CYS A 151 3.51 9.92 8.58
C CYS A 151 3.31 11.38 8.95
N PHE A 152 4.37 12.19 8.83
CA PHE A 152 4.37 13.62 9.14
C PHE A 152 4.86 14.42 7.92
N ARG A 153 4.26 15.58 7.70
CA ARG A 153 4.71 16.62 6.78
C ARG A 153 4.83 17.92 7.58
N ASP A 154 6.00 18.55 7.53
CA ASP A 154 6.27 19.81 8.27
C ASP A 154 5.94 19.73 9.76
N GLY A 155 6.12 18.55 10.37
CA GLY A 155 5.82 18.27 11.78
C GLY A 155 4.36 17.93 12.07
N GLU A 156 3.45 18.08 11.11
CA GLU A 156 2.03 17.76 11.26
C GLU A 156 1.71 16.34 10.78
N PRO A 157 0.88 15.56 11.48
CA PRO A 157 0.53 14.22 11.06
C PRO A 157 -0.36 14.27 9.81
N VAL A 158 0.03 13.50 8.80
CA VAL A 158 -0.73 13.35 7.53
C VAL A 158 -1.41 11.99 7.41
N GLY A 159 -1.13 11.07 8.30
CA GLY A 159 -1.81 9.79 8.35
C GLY A 159 -1.04 8.70 9.07
N THR A 160 -1.67 7.54 9.15
CA THR A 160 -1.13 6.33 9.78
C THR A 160 -1.25 5.14 8.85
N ALA A 161 -0.36 4.17 9.00
CA ALA A 161 -0.48 2.88 8.33
C ALA A 161 0.00 1.74 9.24
N ALA A 162 -0.54 0.54 9.02
CA ALA A 162 -0.09 -0.66 9.69
C ALA A 162 0.03 -1.82 8.69
N TYR A 163 1.05 -2.63 8.87
CA TYR A 163 1.33 -3.81 8.05
C TYR A 163 1.58 -5.03 8.93
N ASP A 164 0.82 -6.08 8.69
CA ASP A 164 1.13 -7.41 9.22
C ASP A 164 1.92 -8.17 8.14
N ALA A 165 3.15 -8.51 8.43
CA ALA A 165 4.06 -9.13 7.48
C ALA A 165 4.64 -10.45 8.00
N SER A 166 4.85 -11.39 7.09
CA SER A 166 5.63 -12.60 7.31
C SER A 166 6.83 -12.61 6.36
N PHE A 167 7.94 -13.16 6.82
CA PHE A 167 9.21 -13.19 6.09
C PHE A 167 9.60 -14.64 5.80
N ALA A 168 9.62 -15.01 4.54
CA ALA A 168 9.93 -16.37 4.11
C ALA A 168 11.26 -16.39 3.32
N PRO A 169 12.32 -17.02 3.86
CA PRO A 169 13.55 -17.27 3.09
C PRO A 169 13.23 -18.02 1.80
N ALA A 170 14.01 -17.79 0.74
CA ALA A 170 13.76 -18.34 -0.60
C ALA A 170 13.42 -19.85 -0.64
N PRO A 171 14.10 -20.75 0.11
CA PRO A 171 13.72 -22.17 0.12
C PRO A 171 12.33 -22.43 0.75
N VAL A 172 11.97 -21.64 1.79
CA VAL A 172 10.65 -21.74 2.45
C VAL A 172 9.57 -21.22 1.52
N TYR A 173 9.81 -20.07 0.89
CA TYR A 173 8.89 -19.48 -0.06
C TYR A 173 8.64 -20.39 -1.27
N ARG A 174 9.70 -20.97 -1.87
CA ARG A 174 9.56 -21.93 -2.97
C ARG A 174 8.68 -23.13 -2.57
N ARG A 175 8.89 -23.65 -1.36
CA ARG A 175 8.06 -24.77 -0.85
C ARG A 175 6.61 -24.35 -0.63
N LEU A 176 6.38 -23.12 -0.13
CA LEU A 176 5.05 -22.58 0.10
C LEU A 176 4.28 -22.39 -1.22
N ARG A 177 4.96 -21.88 -2.25
CA ARG A 177 4.35 -21.62 -3.55
C ARG A 177 4.19 -22.88 -4.41
N GLY A 178 5.01 -23.90 -4.19
CA GLY A 178 4.95 -25.13 -5.00
C GLY A 178 5.12 -24.82 -6.50
N GLU A 179 4.20 -25.31 -7.32
CA GLU A 179 4.17 -25.08 -8.78
C GLU A 179 3.92 -23.61 -9.16
N TYR A 180 3.20 -22.85 -8.34
CA TYR A 180 2.96 -21.43 -8.57
C TYR A 180 4.22 -20.55 -8.47
N LYS A 181 5.35 -21.08 -7.96
CA LYS A 181 6.61 -20.33 -7.90
C LYS A 181 7.13 -19.88 -9.27
N GLU A 182 6.80 -20.64 -10.30
CA GLU A 182 7.19 -20.36 -11.69
C GLU A 182 6.06 -19.70 -12.49
N ALA A 183 4.95 -19.35 -11.82
CA ALA A 183 3.83 -18.64 -12.45
C ALA A 183 4.30 -17.27 -12.97
N LYS A 184 3.73 -16.86 -14.09
CA LYS A 184 4.03 -15.57 -14.71
C LYS A 184 2.75 -14.76 -14.79
N PRO A 185 2.84 -13.42 -14.63
CA PRO A 185 1.69 -12.55 -14.84
C PRO A 185 1.04 -12.83 -16.18
N ALA A 186 -0.25 -13.03 -16.16
CA ALA A 186 -1.09 -13.24 -17.33
C ALA A 186 -2.46 -12.60 -17.12
N LEU A 187 -3.11 -12.20 -18.21
CA LEU A 187 -4.52 -11.82 -18.16
C LEU A 187 -5.34 -13.09 -17.98
N ALA A 188 -5.88 -13.28 -16.78
CA ALA A 188 -6.78 -14.40 -16.47
C ALA A 188 -8.19 -14.19 -17.07
N VAL A 189 -8.51 -12.97 -17.52
CA VAL A 189 -9.81 -12.58 -18.04
C VAL A 189 -9.62 -11.81 -19.34
N ASP A 190 -10.15 -12.36 -20.45
CA ASP A 190 -10.21 -11.67 -21.75
C ASP A 190 -11.50 -10.83 -21.83
N VAL A 191 -11.58 -9.83 -20.99
CA VAL A 191 -12.71 -8.89 -20.89
C VAL A 191 -12.15 -7.48 -20.89
N PRO A 192 -12.80 -6.53 -21.59
CA PRO A 192 -12.36 -5.14 -21.63
C PRO A 192 -12.24 -4.53 -20.22
N PRO A 193 -11.29 -3.61 -19.99
CA PRO A 193 -11.23 -2.88 -18.76
C PRO A 193 -12.48 -2.02 -18.58
N VAL A 194 -12.84 -1.76 -17.34
CA VAL A 194 -13.76 -0.67 -17.00
C VAL A 194 -13.24 0.64 -17.59
N HIS A 195 -14.11 1.50 -18.08
CA HIS A 195 -13.65 2.80 -18.60
C HIS A 195 -12.89 3.59 -17.52
N PRO A 196 -11.67 4.08 -17.79
CA PRO A 196 -10.77 4.68 -16.79
C PRO A 196 -11.43 5.78 -15.94
N SER A 197 -12.23 6.65 -16.55
CA SER A 197 -12.90 7.74 -15.85
C SER A 197 -13.89 7.29 -14.77
N ARG A 198 -14.40 6.05 -14.84
CA ARG A 198 -15.31 5.50 -13.81
C ARG A 198 -14.59 5.08 -12.55
N VAL A 199 -13.28 4.91 -12.62
CA VAL A 199 -12.42 4.45 -11.52
C VAL A 199 -11.35 5.48 -11.13
N GLY A 200 -11.51 6.74 -11.57
CA GLY A 200 -10.58 7.82 -11.25
C GLY A 200 -9.21 7.68 -11.92
N ARG A 201 -9.15 7.03 -13.08
CA ARG A 201 -7.94 6.84 -13.89
C ARG A 201 -8.08 7.51 -15.26
N THR A 202 -6.95 7.76 -15.93
CA THR A 202 -6.90 8.31 -17.29
C THR A 202 -6.51 7.25 -18.31
N ASP A 203 -5.64 6.33 -17.93
CA ASP A 203 -5.07 5.32 -18.80
C ASP A 203 -5.64 3.93 -18.49
N GLU A 204 -5.92 3.15 -19.54
CA GLU A 204 -6.46 1.80 -19.40
C GLU A 204 -5.50 0.84 -18.70
N VAL A 205 -4.18 1.06 -18.80
CA VAL A 205 -3.19 0.22 -18.14
C VAL A 205 -3.30 0.30 -16.62
N ASP A 206 -3.77 1.44 -16.09
CA ASP A 206 -3.96 1.68 -14.66
C ASP A 206 -5.31 1.15 -14.13
N VAL A 207 -6.15 0.63 -15.01
CA VAL A 207 -7.45 0.05 -14.63
C VAL A 207 -7.28 -1.42 -14.27
N LEU A 208 -7.52 -1.73 -13.01
CA LEU A 208 -7.37 -3.07 -12.45
C LEU A 208 -8.68 -3.85 -12.37
N LEU A 209 -9.72 -3.36 -13.02
CA LEU A 209 -11.02 -4.02 -13.09
C LEU A 209 -11.47 -4.21 -14.53
N ALA A 210 -11.99 -5.38 -14.82
CA ALA A 210 -12.77 -5.70 -16.02
C ALA A 210 -14.24 -5.89 -15.63
N GLU A 211 -15.18 -5.57 -16.51
CA GLU A 211 -16.62 -5.63 -16.25
C GLU A 211 -17.33 -6.48 -17.29
N THR A 212 -18.14 -7.41 -16.80
CA THR A 212 -19.13 -8.11 -17.59
C THR A 212 -20.54 -7.66 -17.19
N ASP A 213 -21.58 -8.13 -17.87
CA ASP A 213 -22.97 -7.84 -17.46
C ASP A 213 -23.31 -8.40 -16.07
N GLU A 214 -22.53 -9.36 -15.57
CA GLU A 214 -22.85 -10.10 -14.33
C GLU A 214 -21.90 -9.76 -13.17
N ALA A 215 -20.63 -9.44 -13.45
CA ALA A 215 -19.62 -9.32 -12.40
C ALA A 215 -18.44 -8.41 -12.78
N TRP A 216 -17.71 -7.97 -11.79
CA TRP A 216 -16.39 -7.36 -11.94
C TRP A 216 -15.31 -8.39 -11.68
N TYR A 217 -14.22 -8.30 -12.43
CA TYR A 217 -13.07 -9.17 -12.29
C TYR A 217 -11.80 -8.36 -12.11
N LEU A 218 -10.89 -8.88 -11.32
CA LEU A 218 -9.55 -8.32 -11.22
C LEU A 218 -8.84 -8.46 -12.57
N ARG A 219 -8.43 -7.34 -13.14
CA ARG A 219 -7.65 -7.25 -14.36
C ARG A 219 -6.21 -6.96 -14.01
N VAL A 220 -5.33 -7.82 -14.45
CA VAL A 220 -3.88 -7.69 -14.22
C VAL A 220 -3.20 -7.60 -15.58
N ASP A 221 -2.65 -6.43 -15.88
CA ASP A 221 -1.86 -6.22 -17.10
C ASP A 221 -0.37 -6.42 -16.78
N PRO A 222 0.27 -7.48 -17.30
CA PRO A 222 1.67 -7.75 -17.05
C PRO A 222 2.64 -6.67 -17.56
N SER A 223 2.17 -5.79 -18.44
CA SER A 223 2.96 -4.67 -18.97
C SER A 223 2.93 -3.44 -18.08
N HIS A 224 2.14 -3.44 -16.99
CA HIS A 224 2.01 -2.29 -16.10
C HIS A 224 3.35 -1.96 -15.42
N PRO A 225 3.95 -0.77 -15.69
CA PRO A 225 5.34 -0.50 -15.35
C PRO A 225 5.61 -0.35 -13.85
N VAL A 226 4.58 -0.07 -13.05
CA VAL A 226 4.71 0.16 -11.60
C VAL A 226 4.27 -1.05 -10.78
N ILE A 227 3.20 -1.73 -11.18
CA ILE A 227 2.67 -2.90 -10.46
C ILE A 227 3.53 -4.13 -10.75
N PHE A 228 4.00 -4.28 -11.98
CA PHE A 228 4.82 -5.39 -12.45
C PHE A 228 6.23 -4.96 -12.84
N ASP A 229 6.82 -4.04 -12.08
CA ASP A 229 8.19 -3.56 -12.30
C ASP A 229 9.26 -4.68 -12.19
N HIS A 230 8.93 -5.80 -11.59
CA HIS A 230 9.77 -6.99 -11.50
C HIS A 230 8.94 -8.28 -11.61
N VAL A 231 9.64 -9.41 -11.80
CA VAL A 231 8.98 -10.72 -11.93
C VAL A 231 8.40 -11.15 -10.59
N ILE A 232 7.09 -11.39 -10.57
CA ILE A 232 6.33 -11.88 -9.42
C ILE A 232 5.48 -13.08 -9.84
N ASP A 233 5.12 -13.91 -8.88
CA ASP A 233 4.44 -15.20 -9.10
C ASP A 233 2.97 -15.20 -8.63
N HIS A 234 2.43 -14.04 -8.28
CA HIS A 234 1.03 -13.83 -7.86
C HIS A 234 0.67 -12.35 -7.97
N VAL A 235 -0.60 -12.01 -7.85
CA VAL A 235 -1.07 -10.62 -7.84
C VAL A 235 -0.49 -9.88 -6.62
N PRO A 236 0.21 -8.76 -6.80
CA PRO A 236 0.76 -7.99 -5.67
C PRO A 236 -0.35 -7.48 -4.75
N GLY A 237 -0.07 -7.47 -3.44
CA GLY A 237 -1.02 -6.92 -2.48
C GLY A 237 -1.40 -5.45 -2.74
N ASN A 238 -0.50 -4.65 -3.32
CA ASN A 238 -0.81 -3.25 -3.69
C ASN A 238 -1.74 -3.17 -4.90
N ALA A 239 -1.67 -4.11 -5.84
CA ALA A 239 -2.64 -4.22 -6.93
C ALA A 239 -4.05 -4.54 -6.39
N ALA A 240 -4.14 -5.45 -5.41
CA ALA A 240 -5.43 -5.75 -4.79
C ALA A 240 -6.00 -4.56 -4.00
N VAL A 241 -5.16 -3.77 -3.31
CA VAL A 241 -5.59 -2.52 -2.63
C VAL A 241 -6.12 -1.52 -3.65
N GLU A 242 -5.40 -1.31 -4.77
CA GLU A 242 -5.84 -0.41 -5.83
C GLU A 242 -7.14 -0.89 -6.49
N ALA A 243 -7.23 -2.18 -6.82
CA ALA A 243 -8.46 -2.74 -7.38
C ALA A 243 -9.65 -2.60 -6.42
N GLY A 244 -9.40 -2.75 -5.11
CA GLY A 244 -10.40 -2.52 -4.07
C GLY A 244 -10.89 -1.07 -4.04
N ARG A 245 -9.97 -0.08 -4.16
CA ARG A 245 -10.32 1.33 -4.31
C ARG A 245 -11.15 1.58 -5.56
N GLN A 246 -10.74 1.05 -6.69
CA GLN A 246 -11.48 1.17 -7.96
C GLN A 246 -12.88 0.56 -7.87
N ALA A 247 -13.02 -0.61 -7.24
CA ALA A 247 -14.31 -1.23 -6.99
C ALA A 247 -15.20 -0.38 -6.06
N ALA A 248 -14.59 0.28 -5.07
CA ALA A 248 -15.32 1.20 -4.20
C ALA A 248 -15.83 2.43 -4.98
N TYR A 249 -15.02 3.02 -5.87
CA TYR A 249 -15.46 4.11 -6.75
C TYR A 249 -16.62 3.70 -7.66
N LEU A 250 -16.53 2.54 -8.29
CA LEU A 250 -17.62 2.00 -9.12
C LEU A 250 -18.90 1.80 -8.30
N LYS A 251 -18.77 1.23 -7.11
CA LYS A 251 -19.91 0.92 -6.25
C LYS A 251 -20.70 2.15 -5.82
N ILE A 252 -20.00 3.26 -5.53
CA ILE A 252 -20.67 4.51 -5.13
C ILE A 252 -20.95 5.46 -6.32
N GLY A 253 -20.43 5.15 -7.52
CA GLY A 253 -20.56 6.01 -8.70
C GLY A 253 -19.84 7.36 -8.60
N ARG A 254 -18.78 7.46 -7.78
CA ARG A 254 -18.07 8.71 -7.50
C ARG A 254 -16.55 8.50 -7.59
N PRO A 255 -15.99 8.54 -8.81
CA PRO A 255 -14.54 8.41 -9.04
C PRO A 255 -13.74 9.63 -8.53
N ASP A 256 -14.41 10.72 -8.21
CA ASP A 256 -13.86 11.96 -7.65
C ASP A 256 -13.78 11.96 -6.11
N ALA A 257 -14.30 10.92 -5.46
CA ALA A 257 -14.22 10.80 -4.00
C ALA A 257 -12.77 10.59 -3.53
N VAL A 258 -12.45 11.09 -2.35
CA VAL A 258 -11.12 10.99 -1.76
C VAL A 258 -11.03 9.77 -0.86
N LEU A 259 -10.11 8.85 -1.13
CA LEU A 259 -9.82 7.74 -0.23
C LEU A 259 -9.19 8.29 1.06
N THR A 260 -9.84 8.06 2.20
CA THR A 260 -9.37 8.56 3.51
C THR A 260 -8.85 7.45 4.39
N SER A 261 -9.44 6.28 4.34
CA SER A 261 -8.96 5.13 5.09
C SER A 261 -9.30 3.82 4.40
N GLY A 262 -8.60 2.77 4.79
CA GLY A 262 -8.89 1.44 4.30
C GLY A 262 -8.09 0.37 5.02
N GLY A 263 -8.45 -0.86 4.75
CA GLY A 263 -7.73 -2.03 5.22
C GLY A 263 -8.00 -3.21 4.31
N MET A 264 -6.99 -4.08 4.19
CA MET A 264 -7.06 -5.32 3.45
C MET A 264 -6.46 -6.46 4.27
N SER A 265 -7.15 -7.59 4.28
CA SER A 265 -6.66 -8.87 4.78
C SER A 265 -6.38 -9.80 3.60
N PHE A 266 -5.18 -10.39 3.58
CA PHE A 266 -4.76 -11.34 2.54
C PHE A 266 -4.79 -12.76 3.12
N ILE A 267 -5.77 -13.55 2.67
CA ILE A 267 -6.06 -14.89 3.19
C ILE A 267 -5.33 -15.94 2.36
N ARG A 268 -5.36 -15.77 1.03
CA ARG A 268 -4.69 -16.62 0.04
C ARG A 268 -4.01 -15.76 -1.01
N TYR A 269 -3.06 -16.33 -1.75
CA TYR A 269 -2.56 -15.68 -2.96
C TYR A 269 -3.66 -15.60 -4.01
N ILE A 270 -3.73 -14.49 -4.72
CA ILE A 270 -4.52 -14.37 -5.94
C ILE A 270 -3.60 -14.79 -7.08
N GLU A 271 -3.91 -15.91 -7.71
CA GLU A 271 -3.08 -16.53 -8.73
C GLU A 271 -3.38 -15.97 -10.14
N PHE A 272 -2.46 -16.18 -11.08
CA PHE A 272 -2.64 -15.69 -12.45
C PHE A 272 -3.40 -16.65 -13.37
N ASP A 273 -3.67 -17.86 -12.92
CA ASP A 273 -4.21 -18.95 -13.73
C ASP A 273 -5.74 -19.04 -13.76
N ALA A 274 -6.42 -18.24 -12.95
CA ALA A 274 -7.87 -18.24 -12.87
C ALA A 274 -8.46 -16.83 -12.68
N PRO A 275 -9.65 -16.54 -13.19
CA PRO A 275 -10.36 -15.31 -12.92
C PRO A 275 -10.56 -15.07 -11.42
N CYS A 276 -10.37 -13.83 -10.98
CA CYS A 276 -10.67 -13.40 -9.63
C CYS A 276 -11.82 -12.41 -9.66
N GLU A 277 -12.97 -12.82 -9.15
CA GLU A 277 -14.16 -11.97 -9.05
C GLU A 277 -13.97 -10.93 -7.94
N VAL A 278 -14.43 -9.70 -8.18
CA VAL A 278 -14.38 -8.58 -7.24
C VAL A 278 -15.79 -8.15 -6.88
N VAL A 279 -16.16 -8.38 -5.63
CA VAL A 279 -17.49 -8.03 -5.10
C VAL A 279 -17.37 -6.82 -4.19
N ALA A 280 -18.18 -5.78 -4.42
CA ALA A 280 -18.20 -4.59 -3.60
C ALA A 280 -19.60 -4.30 -3.07
N VAL A 281 -19.69 -4.03 -1.77
CA VAL A 281 -20.95 -3.72 -1.08
C VAL A 281 -20.78 -2.44 -0.26
N GLN A 282 -21.61 -1.44 -0.54
CA GLN A 282 -21.68 -0.27 0.33
C GLN A 282 -22.34 -0.67 1.65
N THR A 283 -21.63 -0.49 2.78
CA THR A 283 -22.09 -0.98 4.09
C THR A 283 -22.89 0.08 4.85
N ASP A 284 -22.45 1.35 4.82
CA ASP A 284 -23.15 2.45 5.49
C ASP A 284 -22.94 3.78 4.76
N ALA A 285 -23.95 4.69 4.86
CA ALA A 285 -23.75 6.08 4.53
C ALA A 285 -23.45 6.82 5.84
N ALA A 286 -22.18 7.16 6.05
CA ALA A 286 -21.84 8.03 7.17
C ALA A 286 -22.50 9.40 7.01
N SER A 287 -22.91 10.00 8.12
CA SER A 287 -23.65 11.28 8.16
C SER A 287 -22.79 12.49 7.75
N ASP A 288 -21.47 12.31 7.58
CA ASP A 288 -20.46 13.35 7.33
C ASP A 288 -19.93 13.38 5.88
N GLY A 289 -20.67 12.85 4.92
CA GLY A 289 -20.29 12.79 3.51
C GLY A 289 -19.35 11.62 3.18
N ARG A 290 -19.02 10.77 4.13
CA ARG A 290 -18.22 9.57 3.90
C ARG A 290 -19.07 8.42 3.37
N ARG A 291 -18.43 7.52 2.64
CA ARG A 291 -19.02 6.26 2.16
C ARG A 291 -18.07 5.13 2.48
N ARG A 292 -18.60 4.07 3.05
CA ARG A 292 -17.85 2.87 3.38
C ARG A 292 -18.25 1.74 2.46
N VAL A 293 -17.26 1.10 1.84
CA VAL A 293 -17.45 -0.01 0.90
C VAL A 293 -16.60 -1.19 1.34
N ALA A 294 -17.24 -2.33 1.57
CA ALA A 294 -16.57 -3.61 1.74
C ALA A 294 -16.30 -4.22 0.37
N VAL A 295 -15.11 -4.77 0.18
CA VAL A 295 -14.68 -5.42 -1.07
C VAL A 295 -14.13 -6.80 -0.76
N ALA A 296 -14.51 -7.80 -1.56
CA ALA A 296 -14.03 -9.17 -1.48
C ALA A 296 -13.48 -9.61 -2.84
N PHE A 297 -12.40 -10.38 -2.81
CA PHE A 297 -11.74 -10.99 -3.94
C PHE A 297 -11.94 -12.51 -3.87
N LEU A 298 -12.69 -13.05 -4.80
CA LEU A 298 -13.07 -14.46 -4.86
C LEU A 298 -12.39 -15.13 -6.05
N GLN A 299 -11.63 -16.18 -5.81
CA GLN A 299 -11.01 -16.96 -6.87
C GLN A 299 -11.37 -18.43 -6.69
N ASN A 300 -11.87 -19.08 -7.74
CA ASN A 300 -12.37 -20.46 -7.68
C ASN A 300 -13.46 -20.67 -6.61
N GLY A 301 -14.29 -19.65 -6.35
CA GLY A 301 -15.34 -19.68 -5.33
C GLY A 301 -14.84 -19.52 -3.88
N GLU A 302 -13.53 -19.28 -3.67
CA GLU A 302 -12.93 -19.13 -2.37
C GLU A 302 -12.45 -17.70 -2.13
N LEU A 303 -12.60 -17.20 -0.88
CA LEU A 303 -12.13 -15.87 -0.49
C LEU A 303 -10.60 -15.83 -0.47
N SER A 304 -10.02 -14.97 -1.31
CA SER A 304 -8.56 -14.76 -1.38
C SER A 304 -8.11 -13.53 -0.60
N ALA A 305 -8.87 -12.44 -0.70
CA ALA A 305 -8.63 -11.22 0.06
C ALA A 305 -9.95 -10.49 0.32
N GLU A 306 -9.99 -9.69 1.37
CA GLU A 306 -11.11 -8.82 1.66
C GLU A 306 -10.64 -7.51 2.29
N GLY A 307 -11.42 -6.47 2.16
CA GLY A 307 -11.08 -5.18 2.73
C GLY A 307 -12.26 -4.23 2.85
N VAL A 308 -12.01 -3.10 3.49
CA VAL A 308 -12.97 -2.01 3.61
C VAL A 308 -12.27 -0.72 3.22
N PHE A 309 -12.96 0.10 2.44
CA PHE A 309 -12.48 1.41 1.97
C PHE A 309 -13.46 2.49 2.38
N GLU A 310 -12.95 3.58 2.93
CA GLU A 310 -13.73 4.75 3.27
C GLU A 310 -13.37 5.91 2.35
N LEU A 311 -14.38 6.49 1.74
CA LEU A 311 -14.29 7.51 0.72
C LEU A 311 -15.03 8.77 1.18
N LEU A 312 -14.34 9.91 1.19
CA LEU A 312 -14.94 11.22 1.45
C LEU A 312 -15.44 11.81 0.12
N LEU A 313 -16.71 12.12 0.04
CA LEU A 313 -17.28 12.80 -1.13
C LEU A 313 -16.85 14.28 -1.13
N PRO A 314 -16.40 14.83 -2.26
CA PRO A 314 -16.24 16.27 -2.36
C PRO A 314 -17.58 16.99 -2.12
N PRO A 315 -17.56 18.23 -1.63
CA PRO A 315 -18.77 19.03 -1.51
C PRO A 315 -19.54 19.02 -2.83
N ALA A 316 -20.88 18.99 -2.76
CA ALA A 316 -21.68 19.18 -3.96
C ALA A 316 -21.25 20.51 -4.59
N ALA A 317 -20.87 20.50 -5.89
CA ALA A 317 -20.69 21.75 -6.61
C ALA A 317 -22.02 22.52 -6.52
N ASP A 318 -21.97 23.73 -6.02
CA ASP A 318 -23.14 24.61 -6.00
C ASP A 318 -23.67 24.71 -7.44
N ALA A 319 -24.90 24.23 -7.62
CA ALA A 319 -25.57 24.16 -8.92
C ALA A 319 -26.05 25.54 -9.38
#